data_d7bd3f39ff8fdb2a4f153c18d38ca888
#
_entry.id   d7bd3f39ff8fdb2a4f153c18d38ca888
#
_cell.length_a   1.000
_cell.length_b   1.000
_cell.length_c   1.000
_cell.angle_alpha   90.00
_cell.angle_beta   90.00
_cell.angle_gamma   90.00
#
_symmetry.space_group_name_H-M   'P 1'
#
loop_
_entity.id
_entity.type
_entity.pdbx_description
1 polymer ?
#
loop_
_entity_poly.entity_id
_entity_poly.type
_entity_poly.pdbx_seq_one_letter_code
_entity_poly.pdbx_strand_id
1 'polypeptide(L)'
;RSCVNSWNSPVFNLTGLTTLKLPFYASSILKLSSIENVCVSMPDLASTPRLIVGGGSNLVVLEPEFDGVVLRPEIQCFKPVQTGDDVYLEVGAGHSWHHTVMQTLNEGWFGLENLALIPGWMGAAPVQNIGAYGVELKDHCHRVKLYDFEEQAVIELAASELAFGYRHSILKESPDRFLVLTVTLKLSTRPQPRVEYGAIAEELQRQGLNASIPLDVAKAVMSIRQAKLPDPDETPNVGSFFKNPVVRTAVADRLKARFPEMPTYPDGEQTKILYLFVWYFRYGRCKTKYQYPSG
;
A
#
# COMPACT_ATOMS: atom_id res chain seq x y z
N ARG A 1 -6.82 30.66 -27.32
CA ARG A 1 -5.56 30.22 -27.98
C ARG A 1 -5.48 28.73 -27.76
N SER A 2 -5.69 27.94 -28.82
CA SER A 2 -5.59 26.49 -28.84
C SER A 2 -4.16 26.07 -28.56
N CYS A 3 -3.93 25.40 -27.45
CA CYS A 3 -2.66 24.66 -27.19
C CYS A 3 -2.63 23.52 -28.22
N VAL A 4 -1.80 23.65 -29.23
CA VAL A 4 -1.49 22.59 -30.18
C VAL A 4 -0.59 21.61 -29.45
N ASN A 5 -1.10 20.40 -29.19
CA ASN A 5 -0.32 19.30 -28.62
C ASN A 5 0.85 18.97 -29.57
N SER A 6 2.07 19.21 -29.11
CA SER A 6 3.31 18.97 -29.88
C SER A 6 3.84 17.53 -29.72
N TRP A 7 2.98 16.56 -29.40
CA TRP A 7 3.38 15.17 -29.25
C TRP A 7 3.50 14.47 -30.62
N ASN A 8 4.73 14.35 -31.13
CA ASN A 8 5.06 13.53 -32.30
C ASN A 8 5.35 12.06 -31.95
N SER A 9 5.20 11.66 -30.69
CA SER A 9 5.46 10.28 -30.21
C SER A 9 4.15 9.58 -29.85
N PRO A 10 4.06 8.25 -29.95
CA PRO A 10 2.88 7.52 -29.53
C PRO A 10 2.62 7.77 -28.03
N VAL A 11 1.40 8.17 -27.69
CA VAL A 11 0.96 8.40 -26.32
C VAL A 11 0.20 7.19 -25.84
N PHE A 12 0.66 6.59 -24.74
CA PHE A 12 0.02 5.43 -24.12
C PHE A 12 -1.07 5.89 -23.16
N ASN A 13 -2.31 5.43 -23.37
CA ASN A 13 -3.40 5.64 -22.41
C ASN A 13 -3.25 4.66 -21.23
N LEU A 14 -2.98 5.19 -20.07
CA LEU A 14 -2.75 4.46 -18.83
C LEU A 14 -3.83 4.68 -17.77
N THR A 15 -4.95 5.31 -18.14
CA THR A 15 -6.10 5.59 -17.25
C THR A 15 -6.56 4.34 -16.46
N GLY A 16 -6.59 3.17 -17.12
CA GLY A 16 -6.95 1.91 -16.50
C GLY A 16 -5.91 1.32 -15.52
N LEU A 17 -4.72 1.92 -15.41
CA LEU A 17 -3.68 1.47 -14.46
C LEU A 17 -3.87 2.03 -13.06
N THR A 18 -4.82 2.93 -12.84
CA THR A 18 -5.09 3.51 -11.52
C THR A 18 -6.51 3.19 -11.08
N THR A 19 -6.70 2.94 -9.79
CA THR A 19 -8.03 2.67 -9.24
C THR A 19 -8.93 3.91 -9.19
N LEU A 20 -8.34 5.12 -9.26
CA LEU A 20 -9.09 6.38 -9.33
C LEU A 20 -9.59 6.67 -10.75
N LYS A 21 -9.03 6.00 -11.77
CA LYS A 21 -9.43 6.09 -13.19
C LYS A 21 -9.47 7.53 -13.74
N LEU A 22 -8.62 8.43 -13.21
CA LEU A 22 -8.40 9.75 -13.79
C LEU A 22 -7.62 9.62 -15.11
N PRO A 23 -7.83 10.52 -16.09
CA PRO A 23 -7.06 10.52 -17.32
C PRO A 23 -5.56 10.48 -17.03
N PHE A 24 -4.86 9.51 -17.63
CA PHE A 24 -3.44 9.32 -17.44
C PHE A 24 -2.80 8.82 -18.73
N TYR A 25 -1.82 9.56 -19.22
CA TYR A 25 -1.12 9.30 -20.47
C TYR A 25 0.39 9.41 -20.25
N ALA A 26 1.18 8.59 -20.93
CA ALA A 26 2.64 8.66 -20.85
C ALA A 26 3.27 8.49 -22.23
N SER A 27 4.48 9.02 -22.40
CA SER A 27 5.28 8.87 -23.63
C SER A 27 5.69 7.42 -23.86
N SER A 28 5.91 6.65 -22.80
CA SER A 28 6.31 5.24 -22.87
C SER A 28 5.86 4.44 -21.65
N ILE A 29 5.71 3.13 -21.84
CA ILE A 29 5.48 2.16 -20.77
C ILE A 29 6.42 0.98 -20.94
N LEU A 30 7.08 0.60 -19.87
CA LEU A 30 7.99 -0.55 -19.85
C LEU A 30 7.52 -1.57 -18.80
N LYS A 31 7.15 -2.76 -19.27
CA LYS A 31 6.80 -3.90 -18.44
C LYS A 31 8.05 -4.70 -18.11
N LEU A 32 8.32 -4.88 -16.84
CA LEU A 32 9.50 -5.52 -16.31
C LEU A 32 9.11 -6.88 -15.72
N SER A 33 9.28 -7.94 -16.48
CA SER A 33 8.79 -9.28 -16.13
C SER A 33 9.81 -10.15 -15.39
N SER A 34 11.08 -9.76 -15.39
CA SER A 34 12.15 -10.48 -14.67
C SER A 34 13.24 -9.53 -14.17
N ILE A 35 14.07 -10.00 -13.24
CA ILE A 35 15.22 -9.24 -12.72
C ILE A 35 16.24 -8.99 -13.84
N GLU A 36 16.47 -9.97 -14.72
CA GLU A 36 17.36 -9.85 -15.87
C GLU A 36 16.85 -8.76 -16.82
N ASN A 37 15.55 -8.71 -17.07
CA ASN A 37 14.92 -7.67 -17.89
C ASN A 37 15.15 -6.27 -17.29
N VAL A 38 15.06 -6.13 -15.96
CA VAL A 38 15.39 -4.87 -15.26
C VAL A 38 16.85 -4.49 -15.49
N CYS A 39 17.79 -5.41 -15.22
CA CYS A 39 19.23 -5.14 -15.35
C CYS A 39 19.63 -4.70 -16.76
N VAL A 40 18.96 -5.24 -17.79
CA VAL A 40 19.24 -4.88 -19.20
C VAL A 40 18.62 -3.53 -19.56
N SER A 41 17.42 -3.21 -19.06
CA SER A 41 16.66 -2.05 -19.52
C SER A 41 16.97 -0.77 -18.75
N MET A 42 17.38 -0.87 -17.49
CA MET A 42 17.49 0.31 -16.62
C MET A 42 18.66 1.25 -16.94
N PRO A 43 19.86 0.77 -17.37
CA PRO A 43 20.96 1.67 -17.71
C PRO A 43 20.59 2.71 -18.77
N ASP A 44 19.79 2.33 -19.77
CA ASP A 44 19.36 3.21 -20.86
C ASP A 44 18.38 4.29 -20.40
N LEU A 45 17.78 4.13 -19.20
CA LEU A 45 16.79 5.03 -18.64
C LEU A 45 17.36 5.93 -17.52
N ALA A 46 18.66 5.94 -17.30
CA ALA A 46 19.29 6.65 -16.17
C ALA A 46 18.95 8.14 -16.11
N SER A 47 18.82 8.81 -17.27
CA SER A 47 18.47 10.25 -17.37
C SER A 47 17.03 10.52 -17.81
N THR A 48 16.21 9.48 -17.98
CA THR A 48 14.82 9.63 -18.43
C THR A 48 13.88 9.82 -17.24
N PRO A 49 12.96 10.81 -17.26
CA PRO A 49 11.90 10.88 -16.27
C PRO A 49 11.12 9.55 -16.19
N ARG A 50 10.95 9.04 -14.99
CA ARG A 50 10.31 7.74 -14.78
C ARG A 50 9.31 7.77 -13.64
N LEU A 51 8.27 6.97 -13.77
CA LEU A 51 7.26 6.77 -12.73
C LEU A 51 7.03 5.27 -12.53
N ILE A 52 7.23 4.78 -11.33
CA ILE A 52 6.97 3.38 -10.97
C ILE A 52 5.51 3.22 -10.60
N VAL A 53 4.77 2.36 -11.32
CA VAL A 53 3.35 2.11 -11.09
C VAL A 53 3.12 0.61 -10.88
N GLY A 54 2.75 0.23 -9.66
CA GLY A 54 2.25 -1.12 -9.34
C GLY A 54 0.77 -1.27 -9.69
N GLY A 55 -0.06 -1.67 -8.73
CA GLY A 55 -1.52 -1.78 -8.92
C GLY A 55 -2.27 -0.45 -9.02
N GLY A 56 -1.59 0.70 -8.91
CA GLY A 56 -2.18 2.04 -9.07
C GLY A 56 -3.22 2.43 -8.01
N SER A 57 -3.32 1.68 -6.91
CA SER A 57 -4.34 1.87 -5.87
C SER A 57 -4.06 2.99 -4.88
N ASN A 58 -2.90 3.65 -4.99
CA ASN A 58 -2.49 4.77 -4.13
C ASN A 58 -1.89 5.91 -4.97
N LEU A 59 -2.34 6.06 -6.20
CA LEU A 59 -1.86 7.07 -7.14
C LEU A 59 -2.99 8.04 -7.48
N VAL A 60 -2.71 9.35 -7.32
CA VAL A 60 -3.56 10.45 -7.78
C VAL A 60 -2.85 11.18 -8.92
N VAL A 61 -3.43 11.14 -10.10
CA VAL A 61 -2.91 11.82 -11.28
C VAL A 61 -3.46 13.25 -11.25
N LEU A 62 -2.58 14.23 -11.04
CA LEU A 62 -2.95 15.65 -11.02
C LEU A 62 -2.86 16.27 -12.42
N GLU A 63 -1.87 15.87 -13.19
CA GLU A 63 -1.67 16.26 -14.57
C GLU A 63 -1.80 15.01 -15.45
N PRO A 64 -2.68 15.02 -16.45
CA PRO A 64 -2.98 13.81 -17.21
C PRO A 64 -1.80 13.32 -18.07
N GLU A 65 -0.87 14.19 -18.42
CA GLU A 65 0.24 13.88 -19.32
C GLU A 65 1.56 13.76 -18.53
N PHE A 66 2.26 12.64 -18.72
CA PHE A 66 3.57 12.37 -18.16
C PHE A 66 4.60 12.19 -19.27
N ASP A 67 5.51 13.15 -19.39
CA ASP A 67 6.60 13.08 -20.38
C ASP A 67 7.75 12.25 -19.85
N GLY A 68 7.57 10.92 -19.88
CA GLY A 68 8.54 9.98 -19.36
C GLY A 68 8.12 8.53 -19.57
N VAL A 69 8.82 7.64 -18.90
CA VAL A 69 8.60 6.20 -18.95
C VAL A 69 7.87 5.73 -17.69
N VAL A 70 6.73 5.07 -17.86
CA VAL A 70 6.06 4.36 -16.77
C VAL A 70 6.64 2.96 -16.65
N LEU A 71 7.26 2.66 -15.51
CA LEU A 71 7.83 1.36 -15.18
C LEU A 71 6.80 0.49 -14.47
N ARG A 72 6.54 -0.69 -15.02
CA ARG A 72 5.61 -1.69 -14.48
C ARG A 72 6.37 -2.91 -14.01
N PRO A 73 6.70 -3.06 -12.70
CA PRO A 73 7.40 -4.24 -12.19
C PRO A 73 6.42 -5.43 -12.09
N GLU A 74 6.26 -6.14 -13.20
CA GLU A 74 5.36 -7.29 -13.34
C GLU A 74 6.04 -8.63 -13.02
N ILE A 75 7.12 -8.61 -12.21
CA ILE A 75 7.88 -9.80 -11.82
C ILE A 75 6.98 -10.76 -11.06
N GLN A 76 6.90 -12.00 -11.55
CA GLN A 76 6.12 -13.08 -10.96
C GLN A 76 7.06 -14.12 -10.38
N CYS A 77 7.12 -14.25 -9.07
CA CYS A 77 7.73 -15.39 -8.38
C CYS A 77 7.02 -15.63 -7.04
N PHE A 78 6.99 -16.89 -6.62
CA PHE A 78 6.38 -17.30 -5.35
C PHE A 78 7.19 -18.49 -4.84
N LYS A 79 8.24 -18.21 -4.05
CA LYS A 79 9.28 -19.19 -3.68
C LYS A 79 9.33 -19.34 -2.15
N PRO A 80 8.68 -20.34 -1.56
CA PRO A 80 8.78 -20.60 -0.14
C PRO A 80 10.05 -21.38 0.20
N VAL A 81 10.64 -21.04 1.33
CA VAL A 81 11.67 -21.82 2.03
C VAL A 81 11.25 -21.98 3.47
N GLN A 82 10.92 -23.21 3.87
CA GLN A 82 10.49 -23.50 5.24
C GLN A 82 11.67 -23.96 6.09
N THR A 83 11.77 -23.42 7.31
CA THR A 83 12.73 -23.82 8.34
C THR A 83 12.01 -23.97 9.66
N GLY A 84 11.73 -25.20 10.05
CA GLY A 84 10.88 -25.48 11.23
C GLY A 84 9.47 -24.91 11.02
N ASP A 85 9.05 -24.04 11.94
CA ASP A 85 7.74 -23.38 11.87
C ASP A 85 7.78 -22.07 11.07
N ASP A 86 8.96 -21.54 10.74
CA ASP A 86 9.13 -20.33 9.96
C ASP A 86 9.10 -20.63 8.46
N VAL A 87 8.41 -19.79 7.69
CA VAL A 87 8.37 -19.84 6.22
C VAL A 87 8.86 -18.51 5.69
N TYR A 88 9.97 -18.54 4.95
CA TYR A 88 10.50 -17.39 4.22
C TYR A 88 9.99 -17.47 2.78
N LEU A 89 9.05 -16.58 2.45
CA LEU A 89 8.38 -16.54 1.15
C LEU A 89 8.87 -15.38 0.32
N GLU A 90 9.66 -15.64 -0.74
CA GLU A 90 10.02 -14.62 -1.72
C GLU A 90 8.89 -14.46 -2.74
N VAL A 91 8.36 -13.23 -2.84
CA VAL A 91 7.24 -12.88 -3.73
C VAL A 91 7.66 -11.76 -4.68
N GLY A 92 7.37 -11.92 -5.96
CA GLY A 92 7.66 -10.92 -7.00
C GLY A 92 6.82 -9.66 -6.87
N ALA A 93 7.39 -8.53 -7.26
CA ALA A 93 6.76 -7.22 -7.14
C ALA A 93 5.41 -7.10 -7.85
N GLY A 94 5.18 -7.89 -8.91
CA GLY A 94 3.95 -7.90 -9.71
C GLY A 94 2.80 -8.72 -9.13
N HIS A 95 3.02 -9.47 -8.04
CA HIS A 95 1.94 -10.22 -7.41
C HIS A 95 0.90 -9.31 -6.76
N SER A 96 -0.38 -9.64 -6.91
CA SER A 96 -1.45 -9.02 -6.13
C SER A 96 -1.22 -9.27 -4.64
N TRP A 97 -1.23 -8.19 -3.84
CA TRP A 97 -1.10 -8.30 -2.39
C TRP A 97 -2.18 -9.21 -1.80
N HIS A 98 -3.45 -8.92 -2.10
CA HIS A 98 -4.57 -9.71 -1.55
C HIS A 98 -4.52 -11.17 -1.97
N HIS A 99 -4.21 -11.45 -3.24
CA HIS A 99 -4.07 -12.82 -3.70
C HIS A 99 -2.95 -13.55 -2.94
N THR A 100 -1.82 -12.89 -2.70
CA THR A 100 -0.73 -13.45 -1.88
C THR A 100 -1.19 -13.78 -0.47
N VAL A 101 -1.94 -12.88 0.20
CA VAL A 101 -2.50 -13.14 1.54
C VAL A 101 -3.39 -14.38 1.53
N MET A 102 -4.30 -14.48 0.59
CA MET A 102 -5.21 -15.63 0.53
C MET A 102 -4.48 -16.93 0.17
N GLN A 103 -3.49 -16.86 -0.70
CA GLN A 103 -2.67 -18.02 -1.05
C GLN A 103 -1.86 -18.53 0.14
N THR A 104 -1.21 -17.63 0.91
CA THR A 104 -0.47 -18.04 2.12
C THR A 104 -1.38 -18.70 3.16
N LEU A 105 -2.59 -18.19 3.37
CA LEU A 105 -3.56 -18.78 4.29
C LEU A 105 -3.99 -20.19 3.85
N ASN A 106 -4.20 -20.39 2.55
CA ASN A 106 -4.55 -21.69 2.00
C ASN A 106 -3.41 -22.72 2.10
N GLU A 107 -2.14 -22.24 2.04
CA GLU A 107 -0.95 -23.09 2.23
C GLU A 107 -0.65 -23.34 3.72
N GLY A 108 -1.41 -22.76 4.65
CA GLY A 108 -1.20 -22.89 6.09
C GLY A 108 -0.02 -22.02 6.60
N TRP A 109 0.27 -20.90 5.94
CA TRP A 109 1.29 -19.92 6.35
C TRP A 109 0.61 -18.65 6.81
N PHE A 110 0.81 -18.29 8.06
CA PHE A 110 0.03 -17.31 8.80
C PHE A 110 0.83 -16.04 9.13
N GLY A 111 0.10 -14.96 9.42
CA GLY A 111 0.61 -13.66 9.83
C GLY A 111 0.05 -12.49 9.01
N LEU A 112 -0.48 -12.73 7.81
CA LEU A 112 -0.97 -11.68 6.92
C LEU A 112 -2.49 -11.49 6.95
N GLU A 113 -3.23 -12.25 7.72
CA GLU A 113 -4.70 -12.28 7.74
C GLU A 113 -5.35 -10.91 7.98
N ASN A 114 -4.77 -10.09 8.86
CA ASN A 114 -5.25 -8.73 9.15
C ASN A 114 -5.03 -7.75 7.98
N LEU A 115 -4.18 -8.11 7.03
CA LEU A 115 -3.85 -7.31 5.84
C LEU A 115 -4.62 -7.75 4.59
N ALA A 116 -5.61 -8.65 4.76
CA ALA A 116 -6.47 -9.09 3.67
C ALA A 116 -7.22 -7.92 3.02
N LEU A 117 -7.49 -8.05 1.71
CA LEU A 117 -8.23 -7.09 0.89
C LEU A 117 -7.57 -5.67 0.81
N ILE A 118 -6.30 -5.51 1.17
CA ILE A 118 -5.56 -4.30 0.82
C ILE A 118 -5.28 -4.37 -0.69
N PRO A 119 -5.71 -3.36 -1.48
CA PRO A 119 -5.47 -3.36 -2.91
C PRO A 119 -4.01 -3.04 -3.24
N GLY A 120 -3.58 -3.41 -4.42
CA GLY A 120 -2.24 -3.11 -4.93
C GLY A 120 -1.36 -4.34 -5.11
N TRP A 121 -0.11 -4.09 -5.48
CA TRP A 121 0.89 -5.12 -5.75
C TRP A 121 1.93 -5.23 -4.66
N MET A 122 2.55 -6.41 -4.57
CA MET A 122 3.59 -6.73 -3.58
C MET A 122 4.73 -5.70 -3.57
N GLY A 123 5.20 -5.26 -4.74
CA GLY A 123 6.28 -4.28 -4.84
C GLY A 123 5.95 -2.90 -4.26
N ALA A 124 4.67 -2.53 -4.15
CA ALA A 124 4.26 -1.28 -3.54
C ALA A 124 4.11 -1.39 -2.00
N ALA A 125 3.99 -2.60 -1.47
CA ALA A 125 3.73 -2.84 -0.05
C ALA A 125 4.80 -2.24 0.89
N PRO A 126 6.12 -2.40 0.66
CA PRO A 126 7.16 -1.85 1.53
C PRO A 126 7.32 -0.33 1.42
N VAL A 127 6.90 0.30 0.32
CA VAL A 127 7.12 1.74 0.09
C VAL A 127 6.57 2.58 1.23
N GLN A 128 5.37 2.29 1.70
CA GLN A 128 4.78 2.99 2.83
C GLN A 128 4.39 2.07 3.99
N ASN A 129 5.06 0.92 4.11
CA ASN A 129 4.82 -0.02 5.19
C ASN A 129 3.31 -0.26 5.36
N ILE A 130 2.65 -0.88 4.37
CA ILE A 130 1.20 -1.07 4.39
C ILE A 130 0.77 -1.71 5.72
N GLY A 131 -0.38 -1.31 6.22
CA GLY A 131 -0.87 -1.83 7.51
C GLY A 131 -2.34 -1.57 7.72
N ALA A 132 -2.97 -2.48 8.43
CA ALA A 132 -4.37 -2.43 8.83
C ALA A 132 -4.60 -3.29 10.08
N TYR A 133 -5.58 -2.91 10.88
CA TYR A 133 -6.07 -3.72 12.01
C TYR A 133 -4.96 -4.23 12.96
N GLY A 134 -4.02 -3.34 13.30
CA GLY A 134 -2.97 -3.64 14.28
C GLY A 134 -1.76 -4.40 13.73
N VAL A 135 -1.72 -4.70 12.43
CA VAL A 135 -0.60 -5.37 11.75
C VAL A 135 -0.03 -4.45 10.67
N GLU A 136 1.28 -4.41 10.53
CA GLU A 136 2.00 -3.70 9.46
C GLU A 136 2.91 -4.67 8.70
N LEU A 137 3.28 -4.33 7.45
CA LEU A 137 4.20 -5.16 6.67
C LEU A 137 5.52 -5.42 7.39
N LYS A 138 6.06 -4.43 8.11
CA LYS A 138 7.32 -4.56 8.88
C LYS A 138 7.31 -5.73 9.85
N ASP A 139 6.13 -6.15 10.34
CA ASP A 139 5.99 -7.26 11.29
C ASP A 139 6.31 -8.61 10.61
N HIS A 140 6.23 -8.65 9.29
CA HIS A 140 6.40 -9.85 8.47
C HIS A 140 7.43 -9.70 7.34
N CYS A 141 7.94 -8.51 7.08
CA CYS A 141 9.00 -8.28 6.10
C CYS A 141 10.33 -8.81 6.63
N HIS A 142 10.99 -9.68 5.87
CA HIS A 142 12.33 -10.16 6.19
C HIS A 142 13.39 -9.35 5.44
N ARG A 143 13.22 -9.18 4.13
CA ARG A 143 14.12 -8.44 3.26
C ARG A 143 13.41 -8.03 1.97
N VAL A 144 13.96 -7.04 1.28
CA VAL A 144 13.48 -6.56 -0.02
C VAL A 144 14.64 -6.51 -1.00
N LYS A 145 14.45 -7.10 -2.16
CA LYS A 145 15.39 -7.00 -3.28
C LYS A 145 14.96 -5.84 -4.17
N LEU A 146 15.91 -4.97 -4.49
CA LEU A 146 15.71 -3.69 -5.14
C LEU A 146 16.65 -3.54 -6.32
N TYR A 147 16.25 -2.79 -7.34
CA TYR A 147 17.19 -2.14 -8.25
C TYR A 147 17.44 -0.72 -7.73
N ASP A 148 18.70 -0.39 -7.46
CA ASP A 148 19.13 0.96 -7.06
C ASP A 148 19.56 1.71 -8.33
N PHE A 149 18.86 2.80 -8.65
CA PHE A 149 19.16 3.60 -9.84
C PHE A 149 20.43 4.44 -9.71
N GLU A 150 20.87 4.74 -8.49
CA GLU A 150 22.13 5.45 -8.26
C GLU A 150 23.33 4.52 -8.46
N GLU A 151 23.27 3.32 -7.88
CA GLU A 151 24.32 2.31 -8.00
C GLU A 151 24.23 1.52 -9.32
N GLN A 152 23.13 1.62 -10.06
CA GLN A 152 22.79 0.84 -11.26
C GLN A 152 22.93 -0.67 -11.05
N ALA A 153 22.55 -1.14 -9.88
CA ALA A 153 22.74 -2.51 -9.44
C ALA A 153 21.52 -3.07 -8.70
N VAL A 154 21.41 -4.38 -8.69
CA VAL A 154 20.47 -5.08 -7.81
C VAL A 154 21.09 -5.20 -6.43
N ILE A 155 20.40 -4.70 -5.42
CA ILE A 155 20.78 -4.78 -4.02
C ILE A 155 19.70 -5.48 -3.22
N GLU A 156 20.03 -5.91 -2.01
CA GLU A 156 19.09 -6.50 -1.07
C GLU A 156 19.23 -5.80 0.27
N LEU A 157 18.11 -5.32 0.83
CA LEU A 157 18.05 -4.67 2.12
C LEU A 157 17.24 -5.54 3.09
N ALA A 158 17.77 -5.75 4.29
CA ALA A 158 17.01 -6.35 5.38
C ALA A 158 15.91 -5.40 5.85
N ALA A 159 14.87 -5.92 6.50
CA ALA A 159 13.77 -5.10 7.03
C ALA A 159 14.25 -4.01 7.99
N SER A 160 15.33 -4.25 8.77
CA SER A 160 15.94 -3.29 9.66
C SER A 160 16.58 -2.08 8.96
N GLU A 161 16.97 -2.24 7.69
CA GLU A 161 17.60 -1.19 6.88
C GLU A 161 16.57 -0.31 6.16
N LEU A 162 15.30 -0.76 6.09
CA LEU A 162 14.23 -0.05 5.41
C LEU A 162 13.63 1.12 6.23
N ALA A 163 14.09 1.33 7.48
CA ALA A 163 13.61 2.38 8.38
C ALA A 163 12.07 2.47 8.44
N PHE A 164 11.40 1.33 8.53
CA PHE A 164 9.96 1.26 8.58
C PHE A 164 9.36 2.04 9.74
N GLY A 165 8.44 2.91 9.43
CA GLY A 165 7.61 3.65 10.37
C GLY A 165 6.15 3.63 9.96
N TYR A 166 5.30 4.34 10.71
CA TYR A 166 3.89 4.47 10.35
C TYR A 166 3.72 5.16 9.00
N ARG A 167 3.29 4.40 7.98
CA ARG A 167 3.17 4.84 6.58
C ARG A 167 4.47 5.44 6.03
N HIS A 168 5.60 4.82 6.36
CA HIS A 168 6.94 5.32 6.08
C HIS A 168 7.94 4.20 5.82
N SER A 169 8.90 4.47 4.93
CA SER A 169 10.14 3.71 4.71
C SER A 169 11.15 4.59 3.95
N ILE A 170 12.42 4.18 3.87
CA ILE A 170 13.43 4.85 3.03
C ILE A 170 13.03 4.85 1.55
N LEU A 171 12.26 3.85 1.09
CA LEU A 171 11.78 3.77 -0.30
C LEU A 171 10.81 4.90 -0.62
N LYS A 172 10.07 5.39 0.37
CA LYS A 172 9.18 6.55 0.23
C LYS A 172 9.92 7.87 0.31
N GLU A 173 11.01 7.94 1.07
CA GLU A 173 11.86 9.13 1.14
C GLU A 173 12.63 9.37 -0.15
N SER A 174 13.00 8.30 -0.86
CA SER A 174 13.77 8.35 -2.09
C SER A 174 13.02 7.66 -3.24
N PRO A 175 11.88 8.22 -3.69
CA PRO A 175 10.97 7.56 -4.62
C PRO A 175 11.58 7.30 -6.01
N ASP A 176 12.57 8.10 -6.41
CA ASP A 176 13.24 7.99 -7.70
C ASP A 176 14.48 7.09 -7.68
N ARG A 177 14.87 6.61 -6.48
CA ARG A 177 16.09 5.82 -6.31
C ARG A 177 15.86 4.32 -6.43
N PHE A 178 14.72 3.80 -5.97
CA PHE A 178 14.55 2.36 -5.80
C PHE A 178 13.36 1.80 -6.58
N LEU A 179 13.60 0.68 -7.27
CA LEU A 179 12.57 -0.15 -7.86
C LEU A 179 12.52 -1.49 -7.12
N VAL A 180 11.41 -1.79 -6.47
CA VAL A 180 11.22 -3.07 -5.78
C VAL A 180 11.07 -4.20 -6.81
N LEU A 181 11.85 -5.26 -6.64
CA LEU A 181 11.87 -6.46 -7.49
C LEU A 181 11.16 -7.63 -6.82
N THR A 182 11.56 -7.95 -5.58
CA THR A 182 10.91 -8.98 -4.77
C THR A 182 10.84 -8.56 -3.29
N VAL A 183 9.88 -9.10 -2.56
CA VAL A 183 9.76 -8.97 -1.11
C VAL A 183 9.80 -10.36 -0.51
N THR A 184 10.69 -10.60 0.45
CA THR A 184 10.70 -11.83 1.23
C THR A 184 9.96 -11.60 2.53
N LEU A 185 8.88 -12.34 2.71
CA LEU A 185 8.06 -12.35 3.92
C LEU A 185 8.54 -13.45 4.87
N LYS A 186 8.47 -13.20 6.18
CA LYS A 186 8.61 -14.22 7.24
C LYS A 186 7.23 -14.52 7.80
N LEU A 187 6.75 -15.72 7.54
CA LEU A 187 5.44 -16.25 7.96
C LEU A 187 5.64 -17.42 8.91
N SER A 188 4.57 -17.91 9.54
CA SER A 188 4.60 -19.05 10.45
C SER A 188 3.59 -20.12 10.05
N THR A 189 3.93 -21.40 10.22
CA THR A 189 2.98 -22.52 10.16
C THR A 189 2.12 -22.64 11.41
N ARG A 190 2.49 -21.91 12.49
CA ARG A 190 1.69 -21.86 13.74
C ARG A 190 0.79 -20.63 13.71
N PRO A 191 -0.53 -20.79 13.79
CA PRO A 191 -1.45 -19.67 13.80
C PRO A 191 -1.32 -18.86 15.11
N GLN A 192 -1.17 -17.55 14.97
CA GLN A 192 -1.20 -16.56 16.07
C GLN A 192 -2.00 -15.33 15.64
N PRO A 193 -3.31 -15.47 15.37
CA PRO A 193 -4.10 -14.38 14.84
C PRO A 193 -4.24 -13.25 15.84
N ARG A 194 -4.09 -12.00 15.35
CA ARG A 194 -4.26 -10.78 16.14
C ARG A 194 -5.69 -10.26 16.00
N VAL A 195 -6.46 -10.36 17.07
CA VAL A 195 -7.89 -10.00 17.08
C VAL A 195 -8.25 -8.89 18.07
N GLU A 196 -7.24 -8.29 18.71
CA GLU A 196 -7.40 -7.24 19.73
C GLU A 196 -7.99 -5.95 19.18
N TYR A 197 -7.98 -5.78 17.86
CA TYR A 197 -8.66 -4.67 17.21
C TYR A 197 -10.18 -4.88 17.28
N GLY A 198 -10.88 -4.08 18.10
CA GLY A 198 -12.27 -4.33 18.51
C GLY A 198 -13.24 -4.64 17.38
N ALA A 199 -13.11 -3.97 16.23
CA ALA A 199 -13.95 -4.23 15.06
C ALA A 199 -13.83 -5.67 14.52
N ILE A 200 -12.67 -6.33 14.68
CA ILE A 200 -12.48 -7.73 14.25
C ILE A 200 -13.25 -8.67 15.18
N ALA A 201 -13.12 -8.48 16.49
CA ALA A 201 -13.80 -9.33 17.47
C ALA A 201 -15.33 -9.26 17.33
N GLU A 202 -15.88 -8.04 17.15
CA GLU A 202 -17.30 -7.82 16.91
C GLU A 202 -17.77 -8.49 15.61
N GLU A 203 -17.01 -8.40 14.54
CA GLU A 203 -17.35 -8.98 13.24
C GLU A 203 -17.27 -10.50 13.25
N LEU A 204 -16.25 -11.09 13.90
CA LEU A 204 -16.14 -12.52 14.11
C LEU A 204 -17.37 -13.06 14.86
N GLN A 205 -17.78 -12.40 15.94
CA GLN A 205 -18.97 -12.76 16.69
C GLN A 205 -20.25 -12.65 15.84
N ARG A 206 -20.38 -11.55 15.08
CA ARG A 206 -21.54 -11.31 14.22
C ARG A 206 -21.72 -12.39 13.15
N GLN A 207 -20.61 -12.90 12.61
CA GLN A 207 -20.63 -13.94 11.58
C GLN A 207 -20.54 -15.38 12.13
N GLY A 208 -20.37 -15.58 13.44
CA GLY A 208 -20.18 -16.89 14.04
C GLY A 208 -18.85 -17.56 13.63
N LEU A 209 -17.82 -16.74 13.35
CA LEU A 209 -16.50 -17.18 12.95
C LEU A 209 -15.58 -17.42 14.15
N ASN A 210 -14.55 -18.25 13.97
CA ASN A 210 -13.63 -18.63 15.03
C ASN A 210 -12.36 -17.73 15.02
N ALA A 211 -12.15 -16.99 16.11
CA ALA A 211 -10.99 -16.12 16.32
C ALA A 211 -9.61 -16.84 16.28
N SER A 212 -9.59 -18.16 16.51
CA SER A 212 -8.36 -18.96 16.46
C SER A 212 -8.01 -19.44 15.05
N ILE A 213 -8.87 -19.21 14.07
CA ILE A 213 -8.68 -19.63 12.68
C ILE A 213 -8.27 -18.41 11.83
N PRO A 214 -7.03 -18.33 11.34
CA PRO A 214 -6.56 -17.17 10.57
C PRO A 214 -7.43 -16.85 9.34
N LEU A 215 -7.93 -17.87 8.65
CA LEU A 215 -8.82 -17.67 7.50
C LEU A 215 -10.14 -16.99 7.91
N ASP A 216 -10.68 -17.29 9.09
CA ASP A 216 -11.89 -16.64 9.60
C ASP A 216 -11.61 -15.20 10.00
N VAL A 217 -10.43 -14.91 10.56
CA VAL A 217 -9.97 -13.54 10.82
C VAL A 217 -9.87 -12.76 9.50
N ALA A 218 -9.27 -13.35 8.45
CA ALA A 218 -9.21 -12.72 7.13
C ALA A 218 -10.61 -12.44 6.55
N LYS A 219 -11.58 -13.36 6.70
CA LYS A 219 -12.97 -13.13 6.28
C LYS A 219 -13.62 -11.97 7.02
N ALA A 220 -13.45 -11.89 8.35
CA ALA A 220 -13.96 -10.78 9.15
C ALA A 220 -13.34 -9.44 8.70
N VAL A 221 -12.03 -9.40 8.49
CA VAL A 221 -11.32 -8.22 7.97
C VAL A 221 -11.85 -7.81 6.59
N MET A 222 -12.03 -8.75 5.68
CA MET A 222 -12.59 -8.47 4.34
C MET A 222 -13.99 -7.87 4.45
N SER A 223 -14.86 -8.43 5.29
CA SER A 223 -16.22 -7.93 5.52
C SER A 223 -16.22 -6.49 6.05
N ILE A 224 -15.38 -6.21 7.07
CA ILE A 224 -15.25 -4.86 7.64
C ILE A 224 -14.78 -3.87 6.56
N ARG A 225 -13.84 -4.27 5.72
CA ARG A 225 -13.31 -3.40 4.66
C ARG A 225 -14.34 -3.11 3.58
N GLN A 226 -15.05 -4.14 3.11
CA GLN A 226 -16.11 -4.00 2.11
C GLN A 226 -17.26 -3.11 2.60
N ALA A 227 -17.59 -3.17 3.90
CA ALA A 227 -18.60 -2.28 4.47
C ALA A 227 -18.15 -0.81 4.57
N LYS A 228 -16.84 -0.53 4.59
CA LYS A 228 -16.29 0.83 4.79
C LYS A 228 -15.75 1.48 3.53
N LEU A 229 -15.29 0.69 2.58
CA LEU A 229 -14.60 1.15 1.37
C LEU A 229 -15.34 0.63 0.14
N PRO A 230 -15.76 1.48 -0.78
CA PRO A 230 -16.36 1.02 -2.02
C PRO A 230 -15.34 0.24 -2.86
N ASP A 231 -15.83 -0.71 -3.64
CA ASP A 231 -15.01 -1.42 -4.62
C ASP A 231 -14.50 -0.42 -5.67
N PRO A 232 -13.19 -0.30 -5.90
CA PRO A 232 -12.64 0.62 -6.89
C PRO A 232 -13.10 0.32 -8.33
N ASP A 233 -13.51 -0.91 -8.62
CA ASP A 233 -14.03 -1.27 -9.94
C ASP A 233 -15.44 -0.73 -10.18
N GLU A 234 -16.25 -0.62 -9.12
CA GLU A 234 -17.58 -0.02 -9.16
C GLU A 234 -17.55 1.49 -8.95
N THR A 235 -16.77 1.94 -7.96
CA THR A 235 -16.63 3.36 -7.61
C THR A 235 -15.15 3.71 -7.54
N PRO A 236 -14.59 4.38 -8.56
CA PRO A 236 -13.18 4.77 -8.58
C PRO A 236 -12.75 5.51 -7.31
N ASN A 237 -11.73 5.00 -6.64
CA ASN A 237 -11.21 5.58 -5.41
C ASN A 237 -9.74 5.16 -5.17
N VAL A 238 -9.09 5.77 -4.18
CA VAL A 238 -7.73 5.46 -3.73
C VAL A 238 -7.69 4.99 -2.27
N GLY A 239 -8.82 4.52 -1.76
CA GLY A 239 -8.97 4.06 -0.39
C GLY A 239 -8.81 5.18 0.63
N SER A 240 -8.11 4.90 1.75
CA SER A 240 -7.88 5.89 2.81
C SER A 240 -6.76 6.86 2.40
N PHE A 241 -7.14 7.99 1.81
CA PHE A 241 -6.23 8.98 1.23
C PHE A 241 -5.34 9.67 2.27
N PHE A 242 -5.93 10.10 3.39
CA PHE A 242 -5.18 10.85 4.39
C PHE A 242 -4.49 9.96 5.42
N LYS A 243 -3.21 10.28 5.69
CA LYS A 243 -2.49 9.70 6.82
C LYS A 243 -3.10 10.21 8.13
N ASN A 244 -3.39 9.32 9.07
CA ASN A 244 -3.85 9.73 10.40
C ASN A 244 -2.73 10.47 11.14
N PRO A 245 -2.98 11.64 11.73
CA PRO A 245 -1.95 12.38 12.43
C PRO A 245 -1.52 11.67 13.71
N VAL A 246 -0.23 11.69 13.97
CA VAL A 246 0.37 11.32 15.25
C VAL A 246 0.77 12.61 15.95
N VAL A 247 0.25 12.83 17.15
CA VAL A 247 0.43 14.07 17.91
C VAL A 247 0.89 13.77 19.33
N ARG A 248 1.45 14.75 20.04
CA ARG A 248 1.76 14.61 21.47
C ARG A 248 0.48 14.27 22.24
N THR A 249 0.55 13.37 23.20
CA THR A 249 -0.60 12.88 23.97
C THR A 249 -1.41 14.02 24.58
N ALA A 250 -0.78 15.05 25.13
CA ALA A 250 -1.46 16.23 25.65
C ALA A 250 -2.30 17.01 24.61
N VAL A 251 -1.96 16.91 23.33
CA VAL A 251 -2.77 17.50 22.24
C VAL A 251 -3.97 16.60 21.97
N ALA A 252 -3.76 15.28 21.92
CA ALA A 252 -4.85 14.32 21.74
C ALA A 252 -5.88 14.40 22.87
N ASP A 253 -5.43 14.52 24.12
CA ASP A 253 -6.30 14.65 25.31
C ASP A 253 -7.18 15.90 25.25
N ARG A 254 -6.60 17.04 24.87
CA ARG A 254 -7.38 18.28 24.67
C ARG A 254 -8.42 18.14 23.57
N LEU A 255 -8.08 17.46 22.47
CA LEU A 255 -9.02 17.20 21.40
C LEU A 255 -10.11 16.22 21.85
N LYS A 256 -9.74 15.17 22.59
CA LYS A 256 -10.69 14.18 23.12
C LYS A 256 -11.63 14.78 24.16
N ALA A 257 -11.16 15.71 24.99
CA ALA A 257 -12.04 16.46 25.92
C ALA A 257 -13.10 17.28 25.18
N ARG A 258 -12.76 17.83 24.02
CA ARG A 258 -13.72 18.56 23.16
C ARG A 258 -14.58 17.64 22.31
N PHE A 259 -14.07 16.46 21.99
CA PHE A 259 -14.66 15.48 21.09
C PHE A 259 -14.53 14.07 21.68
N PRO A 260 -15.36 13.69 22.64
CA PRO A 260 -15.24 12.42 23.38
C PRO A 260 -15.27 11.16 22.49
N GLU A 261 -16.04 11.20 21.41
CA GLU A 261 -16.22 10.11 20.45
C GLU A 261 -15.02 9.93 19.50
N MET A 262 -14.01 10.84 19.53
CA MET A 262 -12.88 10.79 18.60
C MET A 262 -11.99 9.59 18.88
N PRO A 263 -11.81 8.64 17.92
CA PRO A 263 -10.96 7.48 18.12
C PRO A 263 -9.48 7.88 18.25
N THR A 264 -8.84 7.45 19.33
CA THR A 264 -7.41 7.69 19.57
C THR A 264 -6.73 6.40 19.95
N TYR A 265 -5.48 6.24 19.53
CA TYR A 265 -4.67 5.05 19.82
C TYR A 265 -3.27 5.46 20.27
N PRO A 266 -2.71 4.83 21.31
CA PRO A 266 -1.32 5.04 21.72
C PRO A 266 -0.34 4.75 20.58
N ASP A 267 0.74 5.54 20.49
CA ASP A 267 1.83 5.34 19.55
C ASP A 267 3.16 5.74 20.25
N GLY A 268 3.68 4.86 21.10
CA GLY A 268 4.77 5.17 22.01
C GLY A 268 4.39 6.29 22.99
N GLU A 269 5.20 7.37 23.04
CA GLU A 269 4.93 8.57 23.85
C GLU A 269 3.93 9.54 23.17
N GLN A 270 3.44 9.18 22.00
CA GLN A 270 2.51 9.96 21.20
C GLN A 270 1.15 9.28 21.09
N THR A 271 0.21 9.93 20.46
CA THR A 271 -1.13 9.41 20.22
C THR A 271 -1.52 9.61 18.76
N LYS A 272 -1.93 8.52 18.13
CA LYS A 272 -2.51 8.53 16.78
C LYS A 272 -4.00 8.86 16.86
N ILE A 273 -4.46 9.82 16.06
CA ILE A 273 -5.87 10.19 15.96
C ILE A 273 -6.41 9.61 14.65
N LEU A 274 -7.36 8.68 14.75
CA LEU A 274 -7.97 8.04 13.59
C LEU A 274 -9.03 8.95 12.98
N TYR A 275 -9.00 9.05 11.66
CA TYR A 275 -10.02 9.76 10.88
C TYR A 275 -10.23 11.23 11.27
N LEU A 276 -9.18 11.91 11.80
CA LEU A 276 -9.31 13.31 12.20
C LEU A 276 -9.93 14.16 11.09
N PHE A 277 -9.55 13.91 9.83
CA PHE A 277 -10.07 14.63 8.68
C PHE A 277 -11.56 14.32 8.43
N VAL A 278 -11.94 13.04 8.37
CA VAL A 278 -13.34 12.61 8.17
C VAL A 278 -14.20 13.08 9.33
N TRP A 279 -13.66 12.96 10.54
CA TRP A 279 -14.36 13.38 11.75
C TRP A 279 -14.55 14.90 11.80
N TYR A 280 -13.53 15.69 11.43
CA TYR A 280 -13.59 17.14 11.33
C TYR A 280 -14.65 17.62 10.32
N PHE A 281 -14.76 16.97 9.16
CA PHE A 281 -15.81 17.31 8.18
C PHE A 281 -17.21 16.85 8.62
N ARG A 282 -17.32 15.77 9.37
CA ARG A 282 -18.62 15.25 9.82
C ARG A 282 -19.18 16.01 11.03
N TYR A 283 -18.32 16.45 11.94
CA TYR A 283 -18.69 17.04 13.22
C TYR A 283 -18.13 18.45 13.46
N GLY A 284 -17.04 18.81 12.80
CA GLY A 284 -16.54 20.17 12.78
C GLY A 284 -17.38 21.00 11.82
N ARG A 285 -18.09 22.02 12.34
CA ARG A 285 -18.72 23.02 11.48
C ARG A 285 -17.63 23.82 10.76
N CYS A 286 -16.99 23.25 9.76
CA CYS A 286 -16.18 24.01 8.84
C CYS A 286 -17.13 24.75 7.89
N LYS A 287 -17.46 26.00 8.25
CA LYS A 287 -17.95 26.98 7.28
C LYS A 287 -16.78 27.41 6.40
N THR A 288 -16.23 26.48 5.61
CA THR A 288 -15.37 26.86 4.50
C THR A 288 -16.30 27.36 3.39
N LYS A 289 -16.43 28.68 3.29
CA LYS A 289 -16.81 29.34 2.04
C LYS A 289 -15.72 29.09 0.98
N TYR A 290 -15.59 27.88 0.50
CA TYR A 290 -15.00 27.64 -0.81
C TYR A 290 -16.18 27.60 -1.80
N GLN A 291 -16.56 28.77 -2.28
CA GLN A 291 -17.25 28.87 -3.55
C GLN A 291 -16.23 28.47 -4.63
N TYR A 292 -16.50 27.35 -5.29
CA TYR A 292 -15.89 27.09 -6.59
C TYR A 292 -16.32 28.22 -7.53
N PRO A 293 -15.41 28.88 -8.23
CA PRO A 293 -15.81 29.79 -9.29
C PRO A 293 -16.54 28.96 -10.36
N SER A 294 -17.81 29.27 -10.55
CA SER A 294 -18.57 28.81 -11.69
C SER A 294 -17.98 29.48 -12.93
N GLY A 295 -17.32 28.69 -13.80
CA GLY A 295 -16.82 29.09 -15.08
C GLY A 295 -16.76 27.90 -15.99
#